data_58d2c7a96572cbffe542e43d66016910
#
_entry.id   58d2c7a96572cbffe542e43d66016910
#
_cell.length_a   1.000
_cell.length_b   1.000
_cell.length_c   1.000
_cell.angle_alpha   90.00
_cell.angle_beta   90.00
_cell.angle_gamma   90.00
#
_symmetry.space_group_name_H-M   'P 1'
#
loop_
_entity.id
_entity.type
_entity.pdbx_description
1 polymer ?
#
loop_
_entity_poly.entity_id
_entity_poly.type
_entity_poly.pdbx_seq_one_letter_code
_entity_poly.pdbx_strand_id
1 'polypeptide(L)'
;MLTEFHFDEFYLGSDELDSENAIFIHKKIIDLWKDFGCLVYPNIKKSDYIDWVNGLDPKISKLWLVAFSHYKKTPMASNYMPVSDFQTPLDIEETYSSDELDLIIIPNNSSLINEISCTTHNLEISKTNGIIDSTSFANSKSLCEQDIAEGDSIDDILDKRFKKLIKNSKVITIIDRYWAKNHVEDISRRKPALLKILDFIYSLKQKIAITIYTSNVDSADDYKEILSNYVNLTLKRTVNFSSFILSFEISICDDSLFREQGHDRYIAFDDKVCTLGRGIAIFRDYPVPNCTFSIKDINHTQFNSILTKLSKNRKAVI
;
A
#
# COMPACT_ATOMS: atom_id res chain seq x y z
N MET A 1 2.24 5.28 4.60
CA MET A 1 3.39 4.52 4.16
C MET A 1 3.62 4.53 2.64
N LEU A 2 2.60 4.67 1.79
CA LEU A 2 2.79 5.15 0.42
C LEU A 2 2.65 6.65 0.42
N THR A 3 3.50 7.35 -0.36
CA THR A 3 3.33 8.76 -0.68
C THR A 3 2.37 8.88 -1.85
N GLU A 4 1.17 9.39 -1.64
CA GLU A 4 0.25 9.74 -2.72
C GLU A 4 0.72 11.06 -3.30
N PHE A 5 1.22 11.03 -4.54
CA PHE A 5 1.81 12.19 -5.17
C PHE A 5 1.19 12.48 -6.54
N HIS A 6 1.26 13.76 -6.91
CA HIS A 6 0.86 14.26 -8.21
C HIS A 6 1.97 15.11 -8.79
N PHE A 7 2.11 15.15 -10.11
CA PHE A 7 2.89 16.15 -10.79
C PHE A 7 2.01 16.94 -11.74
N ASP A 8 2.14 18.26 -11.65
CA ASP A 8 1.37 19.23 -12.40
C ASP A 8 1.59 19.08 -13.92
N GLU A 9 0.59 19.44 -14.73
CA GLU A 9 0.68 19.31 -16.19
C GLU A 9 1.84 20.12 -16.78
N PHE A 10 2.14 21.29 -16.23
CA PHE A 10 3.26 22.14 -16.69
C PHE A 10 4.62 21.51 -16.40
N TYR A 11 4.69 20.60 -15.44
CA TYR A 11 5.86 19.78 -15.20
C TYR A 11 6.25 18.95 -16.42
N LEU A 12 5.26 18.41 -17.12
CA LEU A 12 5.47 17.54 -18.29
C LEU A 12 6.12 18.28 -19.48
N GLY A 13 5.98 19.58 -19.54
CA GLY A 13 6.57 20.43 -20.59
C GLY A 13 7.75 21.27 -20.12
N SER A 14 8.32 20.98 -18.94
CA SER A 14 9.40 21.80 -18.40
C SER A 14 10.75 21.50 -19.05
N ASP A 15 11.48 22.53 -19.46
CA ASP A 15 12.82 22.43 -20.06
C ASP A 15 13.84 21.70 -19.16
N GLU A 16 13.56 21.64 -17.88
CA GLU A 16 14.40 20.96 -16.88
C GLU A 16 14.46 19.46 -17.09
N LEU A 17 13.40 18.87 -17.67
CA LEU A 17 13.32 17.44 -17.95
C LEU A 17 14.04 17.05 -19.25
N ASP A 18 14.51 18.04 -20.02
CA ASP A 18 15.30 17.84 -21.25
C ASP A 18 16.78 18.16 -21.05
N SER A 19 17.18 18.57 -19.84
CA SER A 19 18.57 18.91 -19.51
C SER A 19 19.47 17.66 -19.37
N GLU A 20 20.79 17.85 -19.35
CA GLU A 20 21.75 16.76 -19.10
C GLU A 20 21.52 16.03 -17.75
N ASN A 21 20.98 16.73 -16.77
CA ASN A 21 20.59 16.15 -15.46
C ASN A 21 19.22 15.48 -15.46
N ALA A 22 18.44 15.62 -16.52
CA ALA A 22 17.08 15.10 -16.62
C ALA A 22 17.01 13.58 -16.37
N ILE A 23 17.95 12.83 -16.92
CA ILE A 23 18.01 11.36 -16.74
C ILE A 23 18.06 10.99 -15.26
N PHE A 24 18.82 11.72 -14.45
CA PHE A 24 18.92 11.47 -13.02
C PHE A 24 17.59 11.77 -12.31
N ILE A 25 16.95 12.91 -12.62
CA ILE A 25 15.68 13.31 -12.05
C ILE A 25 14.60 12.30 -12.40
N HIS A 26 14.47 11.92 -13.68
CA HIS A 26 13.49 10.92 -14.13
C HIS A 26 13.66 9.60 -13.39
N LYS A 27 14.87 9.08 -13.31
CA LYS A 27 15.17 7.83 -12.59
C LYS A 27 14.78 7.96 -11.12
N LYS A 28 15.15 9.07 -10.48
CA LYS A 28 14.87 9.27 -9.06
C LYS A 28 13.37 9.28 -8.76
N ILE A 29 12.57 9.96 -9.57
CA ILE A 29 11.11 9.97 -9.41
C ILE A 29 10.54 8.56 -9.61
N ILE A 30 10.98 7.88 -10.67
CA ILE A 30 10.53 6.53 -10.99
C ILE A 30 10.88 5.54 -9.86
N ASP A 31 12.09 5.63 -9.28
CA ASP A 31 12.52 4.79 -8.17
C ASP A 31 11.71 5.07 -6.89
N LEU A 32 11.49 6.36 -6.57
CA LEU A 32 10.65 6.74 -5.44
C LEU A 32 9.20 6.29 -5.62
N TRP A 33 8.66 6.44 -6.83
CA TRP A 33 7.33 5.93 -7.16
C TRP A 33 7.24 4.41 -7.01
N LYS A 34 8.21 3.69 -7.59
CA LYS A 34 8.27 2.24 -7.51
C LYS A 34 8.26 1.75 -6.07
N ASP A 35 9.10 2.32 -5.22
CA ASP A 35 9.34 1.77 -3.89
C ASP A 35 8.34 2.30 -2.85
N PHE A 36 7.98 3.59 -2.91
CA PHE A 36 7.24 4.27 -1.85
C PHE A 36 6.04 5.09 -2.34
N GLY A 37 5.75 5.13 -3.63
CA GLY A 37 4.77 6.06 -4.20
C GLY A 37 3.50 5.41 -4.72
N CYS A 38 2.47 6.25 -4.81
CA CYS A 38 1.26 6.03 -5.58
C CYS A 38 0.96 7.31 -6.37
N LEU A 39 1.00 7.24 -7.69
CA LEU A 39 0.69 8.40 -8.53
C LEU A 39 -0.82 8.66 -8.54
N VAL A 40 -1.22 9.86 -8.12
CA VAL A 40 -2.59 10.36 -8.27
C VAL A 40 -2.64 11.19 -9.55
N TYR A 41 -3.45 10.76 -10.52
CA TYR A 41 -3.49 11.38 -11.85
C TYR A 41 -4.91 11.78 -12.25
N PRO A 42 -5.08 12.94 -12.93
CA PRO A 42 -6.38 13.34 -13.44
C PRO A 42 -6.77 12.49 -14.66
N ASN A 43 -7.92 11.81 -14.58
CA ASN A 43 -8.41 10.95 -15.66
C ASN A 43 -8.53 11.66 -17.01
N ILE A 44 -8.90 12.95 -16.99
CA ILE A 44 -9.07 13.77 -18.19
C ILE A 44 -7.74 14.05 -18.91
N LYS A 45 -6.62 13.88 -18.21
CA LYS A 45 -5.26 14.16 -18.73
C LYS A 45 -4.46 12.89 -19.03
N LYS A 46 -5.10 11.73 -19.01
CA LYS A 46 -4.39 10.45 -19.23
C LYS A 46 -3.68 10.37 -20.58
N SER A 47 -4.25 10.92 -21.65
CA SER A 47 -3.61 11.02 -22.96
C SER A 47 -2.36 11.87 -22.91
N ASP A 48 -2.41 13.00 -22.20
CA ASP A 48 -1.33 13.98 -22.14
C ASP A 48 -0.05 13.36 -21.52
N TYR A 49 -0.21 12.53 -20.49
CA TYR A 49 0.91 11.77 -19.90
C TYR A 49 1.54 10.79 -20.92
N ILE A 50 0.72 10.11 -21.71
CA ILE A 50 1.21 9.16 -22.71
C ILE A 50 1.92 9.91 -23.85
N ASP A 51 1.36 11.01 -24.32
CA ASP A 51 1.94 11.82 -25.39
C ASP A 51 3.27 12.43 -24.94
N TRP A 52 3.33 12.94 -23.71
CA TRP A 52 4.57 13.40 -23.12
C TRP A 52 5.64 12.30 -23.08
N VAL A 53 5.30 11.12 -22.56
CA VAL A 53 6.24 9.99 -22.48
C VAL A 53 6.78 9.59 -23.84
N ASN A 54 5.93 9.61 -24.88
CA ASN A 54 6.34 9.28 -26.25
C ASN A 54 7.26 10.34 -26.86
N GLY A 55 7.24 11.57 -26.36
CA GLY A 55 8.14 12.66 -26.78
C GLY A 55 9.52 12.63 -26.11
N LEU A 56 9.71 11.83 -25.05
CA LEU A 56 10.98 11.74 -24.32
C LEU A 56 12.06 10.95 -25.08
N ASP A 57 13.34 11.11 -24.68
CA ASP A 57 14.41 10.21 -25.10
C ASP A 57 13.98 8.74 -24.96
N PRO A 58 14.25 7.86 -25.95
CA PRO A 58 13.77 6.49 -25.96
C PRO A 58 14.12 5.67 -24.70
N LYS A 59 15.26 5.96 -24.04
CA LYS A 59 15.66 5.27 -22.82
C LYS A 59 14.82 5.70 -21.64
N ILE A 60 14.51 7.00 -21.55
CA ILE A 60 13.67 7.58 -20.49
C ILE A 60 12.23 7.16 -20.71
N SER A 61 11.72 7.30 -21.93
CA SER A 61 10.38 6.87 -22.34
C SER A 61 10.09 5.44 -21.93
N LYS A 62 11.00 4.50 -22.19
CA LYS A 62 10.85 3.11 -21.79
C LYS A 62 10.68 2.92 -20.27
N LEU A 63 11.42 3.68 -19.45
CA LEU A 63 11.28 3.62 -17.99
C LEU A 63 9.91 4.11 -17.53
N TRP A 64 9.42 5.22 -18.07
CA TRP A 64 8.10 5.75 -17.76
C TRP A 64 6.97 4.84 -18.23
N LEU A 65 7.06 4.23 -19.42
CA LEU A 65 6.06 3.27 -19.88
C LEU A 65 5.96 2.05 -18.95
N VAL A 66 7.09 1.56 -18.43
CA VAL A 66 7.10 0.50 -17.41
C VAL A 66 6.43 1.00 -16.12
N ALA A 67 6.78 2.20 -15.66
CA ALA A 67 6.20 2.77 -14.45
C ALA A 67 4.68 2.95 -14.57
N PHE A 68 4.20 3.56 -15.67
CA PHE A 68 2.76 3.70 -15.92
C PHE A 68 2.03 2.37 -16.11
N SER A 69 2.70 1.32 -16.57
CA SER A 69 2.07 0.01 -16.74
C SER A 69 1.97 -0.77 -15.43
N HIS A 70 2.95 -0.66 -14.55
CA HIS A 70 3.13 -1.59 -13.43
C HIS A 70 3.07 -0.96 -12.04
N TYR A 71 3.39 0.35 -11.88
CA TYR A 71 3.46 0.94 -10.54
C TYR A 71 2.09 1.44 -10.08
N LYS A 72 1.95 1.59 -8.77
CA LYS A 72 0.70 2.01 -8.15
C LYS A 72 0.28 3.40 -8.62
N LYS A 73 -0.97 3.47 -9.03
CA LYS A 73 -1.60 4.73 -9.46
C LYS A 73 -3.09 4.69 -9.17
N THR A 74 -3.65 5.85 -8.89
CA THR A 74 -5.08 6.03 -8.62
C THR A 74 -5.60 7.27 -9.36
N PRO A 75 -6.82 7.24 -9.88
CA PRO A 75 -7.41 8.42 -10.46
C PRO A 75 -7.69 9.46 -9.38
N MET A 76 -7.50 10.74 -9.71
CA MET A 76 -7.86 11.88 -8.88
C MET A 76 -9.38 11.92 -8.67
N ALA A 77 -9.81 12.13 -7.44
CA ALA A 77 -11.22 12.24 -7.09
C ALA A 77 -11.75 13.67 -7.29
N SER A 78 -10.90 14.67 -7.02
CA SER A 78 -11.20 16.08 -7.24
C SER A 78 -11.22 16.46 -8.71
N ASN A 79 -11.88 17.58 -9.02
CA ASN A 79 -11.73 18.22 -10.32
C ASN A 79 -10.31 18.76 -10.47
N TYR A 80 -9.65 18.35 -11.53
CA TYR A 80 -8.30 18.80 -11.81
C TYR A 80 -8.27 20.30 -12.16
N MET A 81 -7.34 21.01 -11.53
CA MET A 81 -6.98 22.39 -11.85
C MET A 81 -5.45 22.48 -11.94
N PRO A 82 -4.88 23.14 -12.97
CA PRO A 82 -3.44 23.34 -13.05
C PRO A 82 -2.93 24.19 -11.90
N VAL A 83 -1.69 23.92 -11.45
CA VAL A 83 -1.08 24.64 -10.33
C VAL A 83 -0.95 26.16 -10.60
N SER A 84 -0.84 26.56 -11.87
CA SER A 84 -0.81 27.97 -12.27
C SER A 84 -2.08 28.76 -11.94
N ASP A 85 -3.20 28.10 -11.70
CA ASP A 85 -4.48 28.73 -11.42
C ASP A 85 -4.65 29.06 -9.92
N PHE A 86 -3.75 28.56 -9.08
CA PHE A 86 -3.75 28.81 -7.63
C PHE A 86 -2.89 30.02 -7.27
N GLN A 87 -3.32 30.77 -6.25
CA GLN A 87 -2.59 31.93 -5.75
C GLN A 87 -1.65 31.55 -4.58
N THR A 88 -2.05 30.58 -3.80
CA THR A 88 -1.30 30.14 -2.61
C THR A 88 -1.19 28.61 -2.56
N PRO A 89 -0.17 28.07 -1.87
CA PRO A 89 -0.07 26.65 -1.58
C PRO A 89 -1.28 26.09 -0.83
N LEU A 90 -1.94 26.90 0.00
CA LEU A 90 -3.09 26.47 0.79
C LEU A 90 -4.32 26.21 -0.10
N ASP A 91 -4.51 27.00 -1.17
CA ASP A 91 -5.61 26.80 -2.12
C ASP A 91 -5.54 25.41 -2.77
N ILE A 92 -4.33 24.93 -3.03
CA ILE A 92 -4.09 23.57 -3.58
C ILE A 92 -4.52 22.51 -2.58
N GLU A 93 -4.07 22.64 -1.31
CA GLU A 93 -4.42 21.67 -0.26
C GLU A 93 -5.93 21.59 -0.07
N GLU A 94 -6.61 22.73 -0.03
CA GLU A 94 -8.08 22.78 0.09
C GLU A 94 -8.78 22.12 -1.09
N THR A 95 -8.32 22.41 -2.32
CA THR A 95 -8.91 21.87 -3.56
C THR A 95 -8.74 20.35 -3.65
N TYR A 96 -7.57 19.83 -3.30
CA TYR A 96 -7.25 18.41 -3.39
C TYR A 96 -7.39 17.65 -2.06
N SER A 97 -8.08 18.25 -1.10
CA SER A 97 -8.29 17.64 0.23
C SER A 97 -8.94 16.25 0.19
N SER A 98 -9.84 16.00 -0.79
CA SER A 98 -10.48 14.69 -0.95
C SER A 98 -9.57 13.61 -1.55
N ASP A 99 -8.45 13.99 -2.16
CA ASP A 99 -7.47 13.07 -2.73
C ASP A 99 -6.43 12.61 -1.70
N GLU A 100 -6.36 13.29 -0.54
CA GLU A 100 -5.39 12.99 0.54
C GLU A 100 -3.94 12.97 0.02
N LEU A 101 -3.59 13.89 -0.90
CA LEU A 101 -2.24 14.00 -1.45
C LEU A 101 -1.23 14.32 -0.36
N ASP A 102 -0.06 13.67 -0.43
CA ASP A 102 1.10 14.01 0.42
C ASP A 102 2.05 14.98 -0.27
N LEU A 103 2.11 14.93 -1.61
CA LEU A 103 3.12 15.65 -2.38
C LEU A 103 2.57 16.07 -3.74
N ILE A 104 2.84 17.33 -4.11
CA ILE A 104 2.71 17.81 -5.50
C ILE A 104 4.08 18.26 -5.99
N ILE A 105 4.46 17.78 -7.19
CA ILE A 105 5.70 18.15 -7.87
C ILE A 105 5.37 19.22 -8.92
N ILE A 106 6.06 20.34 -8.85
CA ILE A 106 5.86 21.48 -9.73
C ILE A 106 7.17 21.85 -10.47
N PRO A 107 7.11 22.57 -11.61
CA PRO A 107 8.30 23.06 -12.30
C PRO A 107 9.17 23.96 -11.41
N ASN A 108 10.50 23.94 -11.62
CA ASN A 108 11.42 24.78 -10.83
C ASN A 108 11.17 26.28 -11.00
N ASN A 109 10.68 26.70 -12.17
CA ASN A 109 10.36 28.10 -12.49
C ASN A 109 8.98 28.54 -11.97
N SER A 110 8.21 27.67 -11.33
CA SER A 110 6.92 28.05 -10.74
C SER A 110 7.11 29.13 -9.66
N SER A 111 6.28 30.18 -9.74
CA SER A 111 6.25 31.27 -8.76
C SER A 111 5.37 30.99 -7.55
N LEU A 112 4.67 29.85 -7.50
CA LEU A 112 3.77 29.49 -6.42
C LEU A 112 4.48 29.40 -5.06
N ILE A 113 5.72 28.92 -5.05
CA ILE A 113 6.60 28.89 -3.89
C ILE A 113 7.96 29.50 -4.22
N ASN A 114 8.51 30.26 -3.29
CA ASN A 114 9.84 30.88 -3.45
C ASN A 114 10.97 29.89 -3.17
N GLU A 115 10.74 28.97 -2.25
CA GLU A 115 11.69 27.95 -1.81
C GLU A 115 11.69 26.72 -2.78
N ILE A 116 12.61 25.80 -2.57
CA ILE A 116 12.67 24.52 -3.31
C ILE A 116 11.47 23.64 -2.96
N SER A 117 11.06 23.65 -1.70
CA SER A 117 9.87 22.98 -1.21
C SER A 117 9.23 23.75 -0.06
N CYS A 118 7.93 23.59 0.12
CA CYS A 118 7.21 24.04 1.31
C CYS A 118 6.21 22.98 1.74
N THR A 119 5.80 23.02 2.99
CA THR A 119 4.74 22.13 3.51
C THR A 119 3.64 23.02 4.10
N THR A 120 2.42 22.82 3.67
CA THR A 120 1.21 23.33 4.28
C THR A 120 0.84 22.45 5.48
N HIS A 121 -0.42 22.34 5.90
CA HIS A 121 -0.77 21.48 7.05
C HIS A 121 -0.46 20.00 6.78
N ASN A 122 -0.81 19.49 5.60
CA ASN A 122 -0.70 18.06 5.26
C ASN A 122 -0.08 17.78 3.88
N LEU A 123 0.17 18.81 3.07
CA LEU A 123 0.63 18.70 1.70
C LEU A 123 2.03 19.31 1.54
N GLU A 124 2.96 18.52 1.06
CA GLU A 124 4.26 18.99 0.57
C GLU A 124 4.13 19.45 -0.89
N ILE A 125 4.60 20.65 -1.20
CA ILE A 125 4.74 21.14 -2.57
C ILE A 125 6.23 21.29 -2.83
N SER A 126 6.74 20.52 -3.78
CA SER A 126 8.17 20.49 -4.09
C SER A 126 8.43 20.85 -5.54
N LYS A 127 9.39 21.72 -5.79
CA LYS A 127 9.95 21.90 -7.11
C LYS A 127 10.69 20.64 -7.56
N THR A 128 10.84 20.45 -8.85
CA THR A 128 11.48 19.28 -9.46
C THR A 128 12.82 18.93 -8.82
N ASN A 129 13.68 19.91 -8.57
CA ASN A 129 14.98 19.68 -7.94
C ASN A 129 14.90 19.28 -6.47
N GLY A 130 13.79 19.60 -5.79
CA GLY A 130 13.55 19.27 -4.37
C GLY A 130 13.09 17.83 -4.15
N ILE A 131 12.70 17.09 -5.20
CA ILE A 131 12.13 15.75 -5.05
C ILE A 131 13.09 14.75 -4.37
N ILE A 132 14.39 14.99 -4.49
CA ILE A 132 15.43 14.13 -3.92
C ILE A 132 15.35 14.15 -2.39
N ASP A 133 15.01 15.30 -1.83
CA ASP A 133 14.94 15.59 -0.40
C ASP A 133 13.49 15.68 0.11
N SER A 134 12.52 15.15 -0.66
CA SER A 134 11.11 15.15 -0.28
C SER A 134 10.90 14.50 1.09
N THR A 135 10.30 15.25 2.00
CA THR A 135 9.96 14.79 3.35
C THR A 135 8.88 13.72 3.32
N SER A 136 7.93 13.81 2.40
CA SER A 136 6.85 12.82 2.24
C SER A 136 7.40 11.45 1.82
N PHE A 137 8.32 11.40 0.86
CA PHE A 137 8.98 10.15 0.48
C PHE A 137 9.92 9.63 1.58
N ALA A 138 10.67 10.52 2.26
CA ALA A 138 11.51 10.13 3.39
C ALA A 138 10.71 9.51 4.54
N ASN A 139 9.56 10.09 4.87
CA ASN A 139 8.64 9.56 5.88
C ASN A 139 8.07 8.19 5.46
N SER A 140 7.65 8.05 4.20
CA SER A 140 7.17 6.76 3.68
C SER A 140 8.24 5.68 3.76
N LYS A 141 9.48 5.99 3.37
CA LYS A 141 10.63 5.09 3.49
C LYS A 141 10.88 4.70 4.95
N SER A 142 10.94 5.67 5.86
CA SER A 142 11.15 5.41 7.29
C SER A 142 10.09 4.46 7.84
N LEU A 143 8.80 4.70 7.56
CA LEU A 143 7.70 3.84 8.00
C LEU A 143 7.75 2.43 7.37
N CYS A 144 8.36 2.26 6.19
CA CYS A 144 8.56 0.94 5.57
C CYS A 144 9.65 0.11 6.24
N GLU A 145 10.61 0.74 6.91
CA GLU A 145 11.79 0.09 7.46
C GLU A 145 11.82 0.07 9.00
N GLN A 146 10.97 0.88 9.65
CA GLN A 146 10.93 1.02 11.10
C GLN A 146 10.07 -0.06 11.75
N ASP A 147 10.61 -0.78 12.72
CA ASP A 147 9.87 -1.74 13.55
C ASP A 147 8.68 -1.09 14.27
N ILE A 148 7.70 -1.91 14.64
CA ILE A 148 6.58 -1.51 15.47
C ILE A 148 7.03 -1.59 16.91
N ALA A 149 6.92 -0.48 17.66
CA ALA A 149 7.34 -0.39 19.04
C ALA A 149 6.30 -0.97 20.00
N GLU A 150 6.77 -1.41 21.15
CA GLU A 150 5.88 -1.82 22.24
C GLU A 150 5.03 -0.64 22.70
N GLY A 151 3.74 -0.87 22.83
CA GLY A 151 2.78 0.14 23.26
C GLY A 151 2.20 1.02 22.15
N ASP A 152 2.63 0.84 20.90
CA ASP A 152 2.02 1.52 19.77
C ASP A 152 0.50 1.23 19.72
N SER A 153 -0.29 2.22 19.32
CA SER A 153 -1.72 2.05 19.11
C SER A 153 -1.99 1.22 17.85
N ILE A 154 -2.88 0.24 17.95
CA ILE A 154 -3.31 -0.55 16.78
C ILE A 154 -3.92 0.36 15.70
N ASP A 155 -4.73 1.32 16.10
CA ASP A 155 -5.38 2.25 15.18
C ASP A 155 -4.34 3.13 14.48
N ASP A 156 -3.32 3.61 15.21
CA ASP A 156 -2.21 4.35 14.63
C ASP A 156 -1.38 3.52 13.65
N ILE A 157 -1.13 2.25 13.97
CA ILE A 157 -0.42 1.33 13.08
C ILE A 157 -1.22 1.13 11.80
N LEU A 158 -2.52 0.88 11.91
CA LEU A 158 -3.41 0.70 10.77
C LEU A 158 -3.48 1.97 9.92
N ASP A 159 -3.68 3.13 10.53
CA ASP A 159 -3.78 4.39 9.81
C ASP A 159 -2.46 4.79 9.15
N LYS A 160 -1.36 4.86 9.91
CA LYS A 160 -0.06 5.33 9.40
C LYS A 160 0.61 4.36 8.43
N ARG A 161 0.46 3.03 8.64
CA ARG A 161 1.20 2.02 7.88
C ARG A 161 0.37 1.29 6.83
N PHE A 162 -0.93 1.07 7.06
CA PHE A 162 -1.75 0.23 6.19
C PHE A 162 -2.82 0.97 5.38
N LYS A 163 -3.28 2.15 5.83
CA LYS A 163 -4.37 2.91 5.18
C LYS A 163 -4.18 3.04 3.67
N LYS A 164 -3.06 3.62 3.24
CA LYS A 164 -2.80 3.88 1.82
C LYS A 164 -2.48 2.61 1.02
N LEU A 165 -1.90 1.58 1.67
CA LEU A 165 -1.73 0.27 1.04
C LEU A 165 -3.09 -0.37 0.74
N ILE A 166 -3.99 -0.39 1.71
CA ILE A 166 -5.34 -0.94 1.57
C ILE A 166 -6.14 -0.14 0.54
N LYS A 167 -6.15 1.20 0.66
CA LYS A 167 -6.86 2.11 -0.25
C LYS A 167 -6.45 1.90 -1.72
N ASN A 168 -5.17 1.62 -1.96
CA ASN A 168 -4.59 1.46 -3.30
C ASN A 168 -4.36 -0.01 -3.70
N SER A 169 -5.12 -0.96 -3.13
CA SER A 169 -5.00 -2.38 -3.44
C SER A 169 -6.35 -3.02 -3.71
N LYS A 170 -6.32 -4.08 -4.53
CA LYS A 170 -7.51 -4.89 -4.87
C LYS A 170 -7.48 -6.25 -4.19
N VAL A 171 -6.28 -6.75 -3.89
CA VAL A 171 -6.08 -8.07 -3.31
C VAL A 171 -5.17 -7.96 -2.08
N ILE A 172 -5.59 -8.59 -0.98
CA ILE A 172 -4.76 -8.80 0.19
C ILE A 172 -4.53 -10.30 0.34
N THR A 173 -3.25 -10.70 0.38
CA THR A 173 -2.88 -12.09 0.65
C THR A 173 -2.10 -12.15 1.95
N ILE A 174 -2.59 -12.95 2.90
CA ILE A 174 -1.97 -13.16 4.21
C ILE A 174 -1.34 -14.55 4.22
N ILE A 175 -0.06 -14.65 4.54
CA ILE A 175 0.62 -15.93 4.84
C ILE A 175 1.04 -15.88 6.30
N ASP A 176 0.33 -16.61 7.15
CA ASP A 176 0.62 -16.68 8.58
C ASP A 176 0.38 -18.09 9.10
N ARG A 177 1.49 -18.79 9.43
CA ARG A 177 1.48 -20.16 9.92
C ARG A 177 0.52 -20.39 11.08
N TYR A 178 0.46 -19.46 12.02
CA TYR A 178 -0.28 -19.60 13.28
C TYR A 178 -1.66 -18.95 13.27
N TRP A 179 -2.07 -18.37 12.14
CA TRP A 179 -3.30 -17.60 12.10
C TRP A 179 -4.53 -18.42 12.49
N ALA A 180 -4.69 -19.63 11.94
CA ALA A 180 -5.86 -20.49 12.24
C ALA A 180 -5.98 -20.77 13.75
N LYS A 181 -4.88 -21.21 14.38
CA LYS A 181 -4.83 -21.46 15.82
C LYS A 181 -5.21 -20.22 16.63
N ASN A 182 -4.53 -19.12 16.36
CA ASN A 182 -4.76 -17.85 17.04
C ASN A 182 -6.20 -17.35 16.87
N HIS A 183 -6.74 -17.45 15.66
CA HIS A 183 -8.10 -16.99 15.36
C HIS A 183 -9.16 -17.81 16.09
N VAL A 184 -9.02 -19.14 16.10
CA VAL A 184 -9.94 -20.04 16.81
C VAL A 184 -9.89 -19.80 18.32
N GLU A 185 -8.72 -19.60 18.90
CA GLU A 185 -8.58 -19.22 20.31
C GLU A 185 -9.26 -17.88 20.63
N ASP A 186 -9.20 -16.91 19.70
CA ASP A 186 -9.75 -15.57 19.92
C ASP A 186 -11.27 -15.51 19.80
N ILE A 187 -11.90 -16.31 18.93
CA ILE A 187 -13.35 -16.27 18.68
C ILE A 187 -14.17 -16.29 20.01
N SER A 188 -13.71 -17.06 20.99
CA SER A 188 -14.42 -17.21 22.27
C SER A 188 -13.97 -16.24 23.36
N ARG A 189 -12.86 -15.52 23.19
CA ARG A 189 -12.23 -14.77 24.27
C ARG A 189 -12.12 -13.27 24.01
N ARG A 190 -11.97 -12.88 22.75
CA ARG A 190 -11.71 -11.48 22.36
C ARG A 190 -12.09 -11.24 20.89
N LYS A 191 -12.03 -9.99 20.46
CA LYS A 191 -12.16 -9.67 19.03
C LYS A 191 -10.91 -10.16 18.27
N PRO A 192 -11.06 -11.12 17.34
CA PRO A 192 -9.93 -11.62 16.55
C PRO A 192 -9.20 -10.53 15.77
N ALA A 193 -7.88 -10.68 15.59
CA ALA A 193 -7.05 -9.74 14.84
C ALA A 193 -7.58 -9.46 13.42
N LEU A 194 -8.05 -10.50 12.72
CA LEU A 194 -8.65 -10.36 11.40
C LEU A 194 -9.84 -9.39 11.39
N LEU A 195 -10.70 -9.42 12.41
CA LEU A 195 -11.85 -8.51 12.49
C LEU A 195 -11.43 -7.04 12.63
N LYS A 196 -10.33 -6.76 13.31
CA LYS A 196 -9.80 -5.39 13.40
C LYS A 196 -9.35 -4.89 12.03
N ILE A 197 -8.68 -5.75 11.25
CA ILE A 197 -8.29 -5.43 9.86
C ILE A 197 -9.53 -5.25 8.97
N LEU A 198 -10.52 -6.14 9.07
CA LEU A 198 -11.77 -6.02 8.30
C LEU A 198 -12.53 -4.75 8.63
N ASP A 199 -12.66 -4.40 9.92
CA ASP A 199 -13.33 -3.15 10.32
C ASP A 199 -12.62 -1.93 9.77
N PHE A 200 -11.28 -1.97 9.73
CA PHE A 200 -10.50 -0.90 9.14
C PHE A 200 -10.74 -0.81 7.61
N ILE A 201 -10.77 -1.94 6.90
CA ILE A 201 -11.13 -2.00 5.47
C ILE A 201 -12.54 -1.42 5.24
N TYR A 202 -13.50 -1.76 6.11
CA TYR A 202 -14.86 -1.25 6.03
C TYR A 202 -14.92 0.27 6.24
N SER A 203 -14.14 0.80 7.19
CA SER A 203 -14.06 2.26 7.43
C SER A 203 -13.54 3.02 6.20
N LEU A 204 -12.64 2.41 5.43
CA LEU A 204 -12.11 2.96 4.19
C LEU A 204 -13.06 2.78 2.99
N LYS A 205 -14.18 2.04 3.14
CA LYS A 205 -15.14 1.71 2.08
C LYS A 205 -14.49 1.05 0.85
N GLN A 206 -13.39 0.32 1.07
CA GLN A 206 -12.61 -0.29 0.00
C GLN A 206 -13.13 -1.70 -0.31
N LYS A 207 -13.26 -2.01 -1.62
CA LYS A 207 -13.66 -3.35 -2.09
C LYS A 207 -12.41 -4.18 -2.35
N ILE A 208 -12.24 -5.28 -1.60
CA ILE A 208 -11.01 -6.07 -1.58
C ILE A 208 -11.31 -7.57 -1.64
N ALA A 209 -10.46 -8.32 -2.37
CA ALA A 209 -10.37 -9.77 -2.27
C ALA A 209 -9.33 -10.15 -1.21
N ILE A 210 -9.64 -11.13 -0.35
CA ILE A 210 -8.75 -11.56 0.73
C ILE A 210 -8.50 -13.05 0.63
N THR A 211 -7.24 -13.46 0.64
CA THR A 211 -6.82 -14.86 0.72
C THR A 211 -5.87 -15.06 1.90
N ILE A 212 -6.12 -16.06 2.72
CA ILE A 212 -5.31 -16.38 3.89
C ILE A 212 -4.72 -17.79 3.71
N TYR A 213 -3.41 -17.90 3.81
CA TYR A 213 -2.70 -19.20 3.88
C TYR A 213 -2.22 -19.41 5.31
N THR A 214 -2.59 -20.54 5.90
CA THR A 214 -2.28 -20.90 7.26
C THR A 214 -1.96 -22.39 7.39
N SER A 215 -1.34 -22.78 8.49
CA SER A 215 -1.04 -24.19 8.72
C SER A 215 -2.05 -24.87 9.63
N ASN A 216 -2.01 -26.18 9.59
CA ASN A 216 -2.74 -27.07 10.49
C ASN A 216 -1.95 -27.41 11.75
N VAL A 217 -1.34 -26.44 12.41
CA VAL A 217 -0.60 -26.66 13.66
C VAL A 217 -1.49 -27.33 14.72
N ASP A 218 -0.99 -28.37 15.33
CA ASP A 218 -1.56 -29.08 16.50
C ASP A 218 -2.89 -29.83 16.28
N SER A 219 -3.06 -30.57 15.15
CA SER A 219 -4.24 -31.42 14.84
C SER A 219 -5.48 -30.70 14.31
N ALA A 220 -5.54 -30.60 13.11
CA ALA A 220 -6.24 -29.75 12.18
C ALA A 220 -7.68 -30.04 11.80
N ASP A 221 -8.27 -31.14 12.12
CA ASP A 221 -9.63 -31.43 11.68
C ASP A 221 -10.64 -30.46 12.32
N ASP A 222 -10.40 -30.09 13.56
CA ASP A 222 -11.27 -29.17 14.30
C ASP A 222 -11.23 -27.73 13.77
N TYR A 223 -10.07 -27.24 13.33
CA TYR A 223 -9.95 -25.85 12.83
C TYR A 223 -10.73 -25.64 11.53
N LYS A 224 -10.75 -26.61 10.62
CA LYS A 224 -11.50 -26.48 9.37
C LYS A 224 -12.99 -26.29 9.64
N GLU A 225 -13.57 -27.10 10.51
CA GLU A 225 -14.99 -27.01 10.83
C GLU A 225 -15.31 -25.70 11.56
N ILE A 226 -14.54 -25.36 12.59
CA ILE A 226 -14.74 -24.11 13.36
C ILE A 226 -14.62 -22.90 12.45
N LEU A 227 -13.58 -22.82 11.62
CA LEU A 227 -13.38 -21.70 10.70
C LEU A 227 -14.46 -21.63 9.63
N SER A 228 -14.87 -22.78 9.06
CA SER A 228 -15.95 -22.85 8.08
C SER A 228 -17.27 -22.32 8.67
N ASN A 229 -17.61 -22.78 9.87
CA ASN A 229 -18.79 -22.31 10.59
C ASN A 229 -18.70 -20.82 10.89
N TYR A 230 -17.56 -20.34 11.38
CA TYR A 230 -17.35 -18.92 11.67
C TYR A 230 -17.49 -18.04 10.41
N VAL A 231 -16.86 -18.41 9.31
CA VAL A 231 -16.95 -17.69 8.04
C VAL A 231 -18.38 -17.66 7.54
N ASN A 232 -19.05 -18.80 7.47
CA ASN A 232 -20.38 -18.90 6.85
C ASN A 232 -21.52 -18.39 7.74
N LEU A 233 -21.42 -18.58 9.07
CA LEU A 233 -22.49 -18.24 10.01
C LEU A 233 -22.30 -16.86 10.65
N THR A 234 -21.07 -16.33 10.66
CA THR A 234 -20.75 -15.05 11.31
C THR A 234 -20.28 -14.00 10.30
N LEU A 235 -19.16 -14.20 9.62
CA LEU A 235 -18.58 -13.18 8.75
C LEU A 235 -19.48 -12.86 7.55
N LYS A 236 -19.83 -13.85 6.74
CA LYS A 236 -20.60 -13.66 5.50
C LYS A 236 -22.03 -13.12 5.74
N ARG A 237 -22.53 -13.18 6.95
CA ARG A 237 -23.85 -12.65 7.30
C ARG A 237 -23.84 -11.17 7.63
N THR A 238 -22.68 -10.54 7.77
CA THR A 238 -22.60 -9.11 8.03
C THR A 238 -22.79 -8.31 6.74
N VAL A 239 -23.52 -7.22 6.81
CA VAL A 239 -23.74 -6.31 5.67
C VAL A 239 -22.42 -5.76 5.15
N ASN A 240 -21.53 -5.39 6.05
CA ASN A 240 -20.21 -4.87 5.69
C ASN A 240 -19.37 -5.88 4.91
N PHE A 241 -19.42 -7.17 5.29
CA PHE A 241 -18.70 -8.20 4.58
C PHE A 241 -19.14 -8.31 3.11
N SER A 242 -20.44 -8.46 2.87
CA SER A 242 -21.00 -8.57 1.52
C SER A 242 -20.80 -7.30 0.67
N SER A 243 -20.69 -6.14 1.31
CA SER A 243 -20.52 -4.86 0.63
C SER A 243 -19.07 -4.57 0.19
N PHE A 244 -18.08 -5.02 0.97
CA PHE A 244 -16.68 -4.64 0.79
C PHE A 244 -15.73 -5.80 0.50
N ILE A 245 -16.12 -7.06 0.78
CA ILE A 245 -15.28 -8.22 0.50
C ILE A 245 -15.73 -8.89 -0.81
N LEU A 246 -14.92 -8.76 -1.86
CA LEU A 246 -15.20 -9.30 -3.19
C LEU A 246 -15.07 -10.83 -3.21
N SER A 247 -14.06 -11.35 -2.53
CA SER A 247 -13.87 -12.78 -2.30
C SER A 247 -13.10 -12.98 -0.99
N PHE A 248 -13.36 -14.10 -0.32
CA PHE A 248 -12.67 -14.47 0.91
C PHE A 248 -12.37 -15.95 0.89
N GLU A 249 -11.09 -16.29 0.99
CA GLU A 249 -10.62 -17.67 0.96
C GLU A 249 -9.63 -17.92 2.11
N ILE A 250 -9.78 -19.05 2.80
CA ILE A 250 -8.81 -19.56 3.76
C ILE A 250 -8.28 -20.87 3.22
N SER A 251 -6.98 -20.93 2.98
CA SER A 251 -6.27 -22.12 2.52
C SER A 251 -5.47 -22.71 3.68
N ILE A 252 -5.82 -23.91 4.12
CA ILE A 252 -5.09 -24.66 5.14
C ILE A 252 -4.08 -25.57 4.45
N CYS A 253 -2.80 -25.45 4.81
CA CYS A 253 -1.68 -26.20 4.25
C CYS A 253 -0.94 -27.00 5.33
N ASP A 254 -0.07 -27.94 4.91
CA ASP A 254 0.79 -28.67 5.84
C ASP A 254 1.74 -27.76 6.60
N ASP A 255 1.92 -28.03 7.88
CA ASP A 255 2.82 -27.28 8.74
C ASP A 255 4.29 -27.36 8.28
N SER A 256 4.71 -28.48 7.70
CA SER A 256 6.06 -28.65 7.15
C SER A 256 6.41 -27.61 6.09
N LEU A 257 5.45 -27.20 5.25
CA LEU A 257 5.68 -26.20 4.20
C LEU A 257 6.07 -24.82 4.79
N PHE A 258 5.52 -24.48 5.95
CA PHE A 258 5.88 -23.23 6.63
C PHE A 258 7.22 -23.33 7.36
N ARG A 259 7.58 -24.51 7.89
CA ARG A 259 8.87 -24.72 8.57
C ARG A 259 10.05 -24.63 7.62
N GLU A 260 9.90 -25.20 6.40
CA GLU A 260 10.96 -25.22 5.39
C GLU A 260 11.24 -23.84 4.78
N GLN A 261 10.25 -22.94 4.74
CA GLN A 261 10.35 -21.65 4.06
C GLN A 261 10.75 -20.49 4.99
N GLY A 262 11.08 -20.79 6.25
CA GLY A 262 11.40 -19.77 7.25
C GLY A 262 10.18 -19.32 8.05
N HIS A 263 10.44 -18.55 9.10
CA HIS A 263 9.41 -18.10 10.05
C HIS A 263 8.70 -16.82 9.60
N ASP A 264 8.89 -16.38 8.36
CA ASP A 264 8.39 -15.10 7.90
C ASP A 264 6.87 -15.16 7.72
N ARG A 265 6.21 -14.13 8.18
CA ARG A 265 4.77 -13.92 8.06
C ARG A 265 4.55 -12.70 7.21
N TYR A 266 3.68 -12.83 6.23
CA TYR A 266 3.50 -11.81 5.20
C TYR A 266 2.07 -11.33 5.12
N ILE A 267 1.93 -10.03 4.82
CA ILE A 267 0.70 -9.46 4.28
C ILE A 267 1.08 -8.78 2.97
N ALA A 268 0.59 -9.31 1.84
CA ALA A 268 0.79 -8.70 0.54
C ALA A 268 -0.41 -7.84 0.15
N PHE A 269 -0.13 -6.66 -0.40
CA PHE A 269 -1.06 -5.68 -0.91
C PHE A 269 -0.77 -5.46 -2.40
N ASP A 270 -1.30 -6.34 -3.25
CA ASP A 270 -0.95 -6.48 -4.66
C ASP A 270 0.57 -6.70 -4.83
N ASP A 271 1.32 -5.65 -5.21
CA ASP A 271 2.76 -5.67 -5.48
C ASP A 271 3.64 -5.33 -4.26
N LYS A 272 3.06 -4.95 -3.14
CA LYS A 272 3.78 -4.62 -1.89
C LYS A 272 3.62 -5.71 -0.86
N VAL A 273 4.73 -6.18 -0.31
CA VAL A 273 4.77 -7.24 0.70
C VAL A 273 5.29 -6.70 2.02
N CYS A 274 4.44 -6.77 3.02
CA CYS A 274 4.77 -6.49 4.40
C CYS A 274 5.25 -7.78 5.07
N THR A 275 6.43 -7.75 5.69
CA THR A 275 6.92 -8.79 6.60
C THR A 275 6.65 -8.36 8.04
N LEU A 276 5.98 -9.22 8.80
CA LEU A 276 5.61 -8.99 10.19
C LEU A 276 6.12 -10.13 11.06
N GLY A 277 7.04 -9.89 11.97
CA GLY A 277 7.62 -10.93 12.83
C GLY A 277 6.60 -11.68 13.68
N ARG A 278 5.48 -11.04 14.02
CA ARG A 278 4.36 -11.65 14.75
C ARG A 278 3.14 -11.97 13.87
N GLY A 279 3.22 -11.69 12.58
CA GLY A 279 2.07 -11.80 11.66
C GLY A 279 0.93 -10.88 12.08
N ILE A 280 -0.29 -11.21 11.67
CA ILE A 280 -1.46 -10.40 12.07
C ILE A 280 -1.80 -10.54 13.56
N ALA A 281 -1.18 -11.49 14.26
CA ALA A 281 -1.36 -11.62 15.71
C ALA A 281 -0.91 -10.37 16.49
N ILE A 282 -0.11 -9.47 15.88
CA ILE A 282 0.23 -8.19 16.49
C ILE A 282 -1.00 -7.35 16.83
N PHE A 283 -2.10 -7.51 16.11
CA PHE A 283 -3.37 -6.82 16.36
C PHE A 283 -4.26 -7.49 17.40
N ARG A 284 -3.80 -8.57 18.06
CA ARG A 284 -4.58 -9.28 19.09
C ARG A 284 -4.59 -8.54 20.41
N ASP A 285 -3.42 -8.10 20.84
CA ASP A 285 -3.15 -7.67 22.20
C ASP A 285 -2.97 -6.15 22.30
N TYR A 286 -3.30 -5.62 23.47
CA TYR A 286 -2.95 -4.28 23.89
C TYR A 286 -2.32 -4.36 25.31
N PRO A 287 -1.17 -3.75 25.51
CA PRO A 287 -0.36 -2.99 24.55
C PRO A 287 0.19 -3.87 23.40
N VAL A 288 0.38 -3.25 22.23
CA VAL A 288 1.01 -3.93 21.07
C VAL A 288 2.44 -4.32 21.46
N PRO A 289 2.86 -5.57 21.23
CA PRO A 289 4.23 -5.98 21.51
C PRO A 289 5.21 -5.52 20.42
N ASN A 290 6.49 -5.41 20.75
CA ASN A 290 7.54 -5.18 19.76
C ASN A 290 7.44 -6.19 18.60
N CYS A 291 7.56 -5.68 17.37
CA CYS A 291 7.46 -6.50 16.18
C CYS A 291 8.37 -5.97 15.07
N THR A 292 9.20 -6.84 14.51
CA THR A 292 9.95 -6.52 13.30
C THR A 292 8.97 -6.27 12.16
N PHE A 293 9.27 -5.24 11.39
CA PHE A 293 8.41 -4.77 10.33
C PHE A 293 9.22 -4.28 9.14
N SER A 294 8.85 -4.71 7.94
CA SER A 294 9.38 -4.13 6.71
C SER A 294 8.38 -4.25 5.58
N ILE A 295 8.42 -3.31 4.63
CA ILE A 295 7.67 -3.41 3.37
C ILE A 295 8.64 -3.30 2.22
N LYS A 296 8.43 -4.19 1.23
CA LYS A 296 9.24 -4.26 0.00
C LYS A 296 8.34 -4.52 -1.21
N ASP A 297 8.84 -4.18 -2.37
CA ASP A 297 8.26 -4.67 -3.63
C ASP A 297 8.29 -6.20 -3.65
N ILE A 298 7.24 -6.82 -4.16
CA ILE A 298 7.05 -8.27 -4.19
C ILE A 298 8.22 -9.00 -4.86
N ASN A 299 8.83 -8.39 -5.89
CA ASN A 299 9.96 -8.94 -6.63
C ASN A 299 11.26 -8.97 -5.79
N HIS A 300 11.32 -8.21 -4.71
CA HIS A 300 12.46 -8.19 -3.77
C HIS A 300 12.24 -9.10 -2.56
N THR A 301 11.24 -9.99 -2.63
CA THR A 301 10.89 -10.93 -1.56
C THR A 301 10.81 -12.36 -2.09
N GLN A 302 10.74 -13.33 -1.18
CA GLN A 302 10.46 -14.73 -1.52
C GLN A 302 8.95 -15.04 -1.59
N PHE A 303 8.10 -14.02 -1.43
CA PHE A 303 6.65 -14.19 -1.29
C PHE A 303 6.03 -15.01 -2.43
N ASN A 304 6.32 -14.70 -3.70
CA ASN A 304 5.75 -15.40 -4.85
C ASN A 304 6.16 -16.88 -4.90
N SER A 305 7.38 -17.21 -4.50
CA SER A 305 7.87 -18.59 -4.43
C SER A 305 7.10 -19.37 -3.34
N ILE A 306 6.94 -18.76 -2.17
CA ILE A 306 6.20 -19.34 -1.05
C ILE A 306 4.73 -19.52 -1.42
N LEU A 307 4.09 -18.48 -1.95
CA LEU A 307 2.69 -18.50 -2.38
C LEU A 307 2.44 -19.60 -3.40
N THR A 308 3.33 -19.76 -4.39
CA THR A 308 3.22 -20.79 -5.42
C THR A 308 3.27 -22.21 -4.81
N LYS A 309 4.13 -22.45 -3.84
CA LYS A 309 4.21 -23.73 -3.13
C LYS A 309 2.96 -24.00 -2.29
N LEU A 310 2.52 -23.00 -1.51
CA LEU A 310 1.33 -23.14 -0.68
C LEU A 310 0.06 -23.36 -1.52
N SER A 311 -0.10 -22.63 -2.61
CA SER A 311 -1.27 -22.76 -3.49
C SER A 311 -1.39 -24.12 -4.17
N LYS A 312 -0.28 -24.80 -4.45
CA LYS A 312 -0.24 -26.14 -5.01
C LYS A 312 -0.50 -27.26 -3.99
N ASN A 313 -0.32 -26.97 -2.69
CA ASN A 313 -0.36 -27.97 -1.62
C ASN A 313 -1.43 -27.66 -0.56
N ARG A 314 -2.57 -27.14 -1.00
CA ARG A 314 -3.71 -26.87 -0.12
C ARG A 314 -4.39 -28.16 0.30
N LYS A 315 -4.54 -28.39 1.61
CA LYS A 315 -5.30 -29.53 2.16
C LYS A 315 -6.79 -29.24 2.29
N ALA A 316 -7.12 -27.98 2.60
CA ALA A 316 -8.50 -27.54 2.70
C ALA A 316 -8.61 -26.08 2.24
N VAL A 317 -9.77 -25.77 1.66
CA VAL A 317 -10.17 -24.41 1.26
C VAL A 317 -11.54 -24.13 1.85
N ILE A 318 -11.70 -22.95 2.47
CA ILE A 318 -12.94 -22.48 3.13
C ILE A 318 -13.38 -21.17 2.48
#